data_cf561ba32aa2be3db1c88813f54e7777
#
_entry.id   cf561ba32aa2be3db1c88813f54e7777
#
_cell.length_a   1.000
_cell.length_b   1.000
_cell.length_c   1.000
_cell.angle_alpha   90.00
_cell.angle_beta   90.00
_cell.angle_gamma   90.00
#
_symmetry.space_group_name_H-M   'P 1'
#
loop_
_entity.id
_entity.type
_entity.pdbx_description
1 polymer ?
#
loop_
_entity_poly.entity_id
_entity_poly.type
_entity_poly.pdbx_seq_one_letter_code
_entity_poly.pdbx_strand_id
1 'polypeptide(L)'
;MTKVLVIDDDSMVRETVVRLLILEGYQVIEAAYGQAGYASAISDSPNIILLDLNMPIMDGFEVLHKLKGNPETERIPVIVLTARIDAESERRCMAAGATDYIKKPWGPAELQERVAILVGAKELEREGYVTQKAKPHIFGDMVKPSGLFEPPP
;
A
#
# COMPACT_ATOMS: atom_id res chain seq x y z
N MET A 1 -14.89 7.26 -3.53
CA MET A 1 -14.03 7.57 -2.37
C MET A 1 -12.97 6.49 -2.24
N THR A 2 -11.74 6.89 -2.04
CA THR A 2 -10.64 5.95 -1.87
C THR A 2 -10.73 5.24 -0.52
N LYS A 3 -10.64 3.93 -0.56
CA LYS A 3 -10.75 3.07 0.61
C LYS A 3 -9.37 2.49 0.93
N VAL A 4 -8.90 2.67 2.14
CA VAL A 4 -7.60 2.18 2.61
C VAL A 4 -7.80 1.15 3.71
N LEU A 5 -7.17 -0.01 3.57
CA LEU A 5 -7.15 -1.04 4.61
C LEU A 5 -5.83 -0.94 5.37
N VAL A 6 -5.91 -0.82 6.69
CA VAL A 6 -4.74 -0.76 7.58
C VAL A 6 -4.66 -2.05 8.39
N ILE A 7 -3.55 -2.77 8.24
CA ILE A 7 -3.30 -4.05 8.93
C ILE A 7 -2.09 -3.87 9.84
N ASP A 8 -2.32 -3.79 11.13
CA ASP A 8 -1.27 -3.59 12.14
C ASP A 8 -1.81 -4.07 13.49
N ASP A 9 -1.05 -4.89 14.20
CA ASP A 9 -1.46 -5.41 15.50
C ASP A 9 -1.28 -4.40 16.63
N ASP A 10 -0.43 -3.38 16.44
CA ASP A 10 -0.25 -2.31 17.42
C ASP A 10 -1.40 -1.32 17.33
N SER A 11 -2.27 -1.32 18.34
CA SER A 11 -3.46 -0.48 18.33
C SER A 11 -3.15 1.03 18.32
N MET A 12 -2.06 1.45 18.96
CA MET A 12 -1.67 2.87 18.97
C MET A 12 -1.17 3.33 17.61
N VAL A 13 -0.33 2.53 16.97
CA VAL A 13 0.16 2.83 15.63
C VAL A 13 -1.01 2.83 14.64
N ARG A 14 -1.85 1.80 14.72
CA ARG A 14 -3.02 1.69 13.83
C ARG A 14 -3.94 2.89 13.97
N GLU A 15 -4.25 3.30 15.19
CA GLU A 15 -5.10 4.45 15.46
C GLU A 15 -4.51 5.74 14.88
N THR A 16 -3.21 5.95 15.02
CA THR A 16 -2.52 7.11 14.47
C THR A 16 -2.62 7.14 12.96
N VAL A 17 -2.33 6.01 12.31
CA VAL A 17 -2.40 5.88 10.85
C VAL A 17 -3.83 6.15 10.37
N VAL A 18 -4.81 5.57 11.03
CA VAL A 18 -6.24 5.75 10.67
C VAL A 18 -6.64 7.22 10.73
N ARG A 19 -6.24 7.93 11.79
CA ARG A 19 -6.57 9.36 11.93
C ARG A 19 -5.97 10.19 10.80
N LEU A 20 -4.71 9.93 10.46
CA LEU A 20 -4.03 10.65 9.38
C LEU A 20 -4.75 10.44 8.04
N LEU A 21 -5.17 9.22 7.77
CA LEU A 21 -5.87 8.89 6.53
C LEU A 21 -7.28 9.50 6.47
N ILE A 22 -7.99 9.49 7.58
CA ILE A 22 -9.31 10.12 7.66
C ILE A 22 -9.21 11.62 7.41
N LEU A 23 -8.18 12.28 7.94
CA LEU A 23 -7.95 13.71 7.71
C LEU A 23 -7.73 14.02 6.22
N GLU A 24 -7.18 13.07 5.46
CA GLU A 24 -6.99 13.23 4.02
C GLU A 24 -8.26 12.88 3.21
N GLY A 25 -9.35 12.52 3.86
CA GLY A 25 -10.61 12.24 3.20
C GLY A 25 -10.81 10.80 2.75
N TYR A 26 -9.95 9.87 3.17
CA TYR A 26 -10.09 8.47 2.81
C TYR A 26 -11.08 7.74 3.72
N GLN A 27 -11.72 6.74 3.17
CA GLN A 27 -12.45 5.75 3.95
C GLN A 27 -11.44 4.73 4.45
N VAL A 28 -11.49 4.37 5.73
CA VAL A 28 -10.49 3.49 6.33
C VAL A 28 -11.14 2.25 6.92
N ILE A 29 -10.54 1.10 6.66
CA ILE A 29 -10.91 -0.18 7.26
C ILE A 29 -9.70 -0.64 8.06
N GLU A 30 -9.92 -1.20 9.24
CA GLU A 30 -8.87 -1.65 10.13
C GLU A 30 -8.89 -3.15 10.32
N ALA A 31 -7.70 -3.74 10.45
CA ALA A 31 -7.55 -5.12 10.87
C ALA A 31 -6.38 -5.20 11.86
N ALA A 32 -6.60 -5.90 12.97
CA ALA A 32 -5.62 -6.00 14.05
C ALA A 32 -4.66 -7.18 13.90
N TYR A 33 -4.89 -8.07 12.92
CA TYR A 33 -4.03 -9.23 12.68
C TYR A 33 -4.15 -9.68 11.23
N GLY A 34 -3.18 -10.50 10.80
CA GLY A 34 -3.00 -10.83 9.39
C GLY A 34 -4.18 -11.51 8.72
N GLN A 35 -4.78 -12.50 9.38
CA GLN A 35 -5.90 -13.24 8.79
C GLN A 35 -7.12 -12.35 8.59
N ALA A 36 -7.44 -11.49 9.57
CA ALA A 36 -8.53 -10.53 9.44
C ALA A 36 -8.25 -9.53 8.32
N GLY A 37 -7.00 -9.10 8.20
CA GLY A 37 -6.58 -8.19 7.13
C GLY A 37 -6.78 -8.80 5.74
N TYR A 38 -6.36 -10.03 5.58
CA TYR A 38 -6.53 -10.75 4.32
C TYR A 38 -8.02 -10.92 3.98
N ALA A 39 -8.83 -11.32 4.97
CA ALA A 39 -10.27 -11.46 4.79
C ALA A 39 -10.93 -10.13 4.39
N SER A 40 -10.53 -9.02 5.03
CA SER A 40 -11.04 -7.69 4.69
C SER A 40 -10.62 -7.25 3.28
N ALA A 41 -9.42 -7.61 2.84
CA ALA A 41 -8.97 -7.30 1.49
C ALA A 41 -9.88 -7.95 0.44
N ILE A 42 -10.36 -9.16 0.72
CA ILE A 42 -11.29 -9.86 -0.18
C ILE A 42 -12.69 -9.26 -0.09
N SER A 43 -13.23 -9.11 1.12
CA SER A 43 -14.62 -8.71 1.31
C SER A 43 -14.89 -7.24 1.02
N ASP A 44 -13.93 -6.36 1.30
CA ASP A 44 -14.13 -4.92 1.21
C ASP A 44 -13.49 -4.27 -0.02
N SER A 45 -12.67 -5.00 -0.74
CA SER A 45 -12.01 -4.54 -1.97
C SER A 45 -11.37 -3.15 -1.81
N PRO A 46 -10.41 -2.98 -0.89
CA PRO A 46 -9.78 -1.69 -0.70
C PRO A 46 -8.96 -1.27 -1.92
N ASN A 47 -8.74 0.03 -2.05
CA ASN A 47 -7.93 0.59 -3.13
C ASN A 47 -6.43 0.50 -2.82
N ILE A 48 -6.08 0.55 -1.53
CA ILE A 48 -4.70 0.52 -1.04
C ILE A 48 -4.67 -0.24 0.28
N ILE A 49 -3.59 -0.97 0.55
CA ILE A 49 -3.37 -1.66 1.82
C ILE A 49 -2.08 -1.13 2.45
N LEU A 50 -2.16 -0.78 3.74
CA LEU A 50 -0.99 -0.50 4.58
C LEU A 50 -0.79 -1.70 5.48
N LEU A 51 0.42 -2.26 5.49
CA LEU A 51 0.69 -3.55 6.11
C LEU A 51 1.96 -3.51 6.96
N ASP A 52 1.85 -3.87 8.24
CA ASP A 52 3.02 -4.10 9.08
C ASP A 52 3.55 -5.52 8.90
N LEU A 53 4.87 -5.67 8.96
CA LEU A 53 5.51 -6.98 8.86
C LEU A 53 5.53 -7.74 10.19
N ASN A 54 5.66 -7.03 11.30
CA ASN A 54 5.85 -7.65 12.61
C ASN A 54 4.52 -7.89 13.33
N MET A 55 3.86 -8.98 12.97
CA MET A 55 2.61 -9.38 13.60
C MET A 55 2.71 -10.84 14.08
N PRO A 56 2.05 -11.19 15.19
CA PRO A 56 2.05 -12.57 15.67
C PRO A 56 1.20 -13.48 14.76
N ILE A 57 1.48 -14.78 14.80
CA ILE A 57 0.77 -15.85 14.11
C ILE A 57 0.95 -15.78 12.59
N MET A 58 0.36 -14.80 11.93
CA MET A 58 0.54 -14.57 10.50
C MET A 58 1.23 -13.22 10.33
N ASP A 59 2.51 -13.23 10.00
CA ASP A 59 3.28 -12.01 9.80
C ASP A 59 2.95 -11.32 8.48
N GLY A 60 3.50 -10.12 8.29
CA GLY A 60 3.20 -9.35 7.08
C GLY A 60 3.72 -9.98 5.80
N PHE A 61 4.80 -10.75 5.85
CA PHE A 61 5.29 -11.47 4.65
C PHE A 61 4.26 -12.49 4.19
N GLU A 62 3.65 -13.22 5.12
CA GLU A 62 2.62 -14.20 4.80
C GLU A 62 1.36 -13.53 4.23
N VAL A 63 0.97 -12.41 4.83
CA VAL A 63 -0.18 -11.63 4.32
C VAL A 63 0.09 -11.16 2.91
N LEU A 64 1.27 -10.58 2.66
CA LEU A 64 1.67 -10.10 1.34
C LEU A 64 1.65 -11.23 0.32
N HIS A 65 2.19 -12.39 0.69
CA HIS A 65 2.21 -13.56 -0.19
C HIS A 65 0.78 -14.00 -0.56
N LYS A 66 -0.11 -14.06 0.42
CA LYS A 66 -1.51 -14.42 0.19
C LYS A 66 -2.22 -13.41 -0.70
N LEU A 67 -2.00 -12.11 -0.46
CA LEU A 67 -2.61 -11.05 -1.26
C LEU A 67 -2.18 -11.15 -2.73
N LYS A 68 -0.90 -11.38 -2.97
CA LYS A 68 -0.35 -11.44 -4.34
C LYS A 68 -0.62 -12.78 -5.01
N GLY A 69 -0.98 -13.79 -4.26
CA GLY A 69 -1.37 -15.10 -4.79
C GLY A 69 -2.85 -15.27 -5.09
N ASN A 70 -3.67 -14.27 -4.82
CA ASN A 70 -5.12 -14.32 -5.04
C ASN A 70 -5.53 -13.33 -6.13
N PRO A 71 -6.17 -13.80 -7.24
CA PRO A 71 -6.63 -12.90 -8.30
C PRO A 71 -7.52 -11.74 -7.85
N GLU A 72 -8.27 -11.92 -6.75
CA GLU A 72 -9.15 -10.89 -6.22
C GLU A 72 -8.40 -9.76 -5.52
N THR A 73 -7.16 -9.99 -5.08
CA THR A 73 -6.38 -9.03 -4.30
C THR A 73 -5.03 -8.68 -4.89
N GLU A 74 -4.55 -9.42 -5.89
CA GLU A 74 -3.19 -9.27 -6.41
C GLU A 74 -2.88 -7.88 -6.97
N ARG A 75 -3.88 -7.17 -7.46
CA ARG A 75 -3.70 -5.83 -8.06
C ARG A 75 -3.78 -4.70 -7.05
N ILE A 76 -4.17 -4.98 -5.81
CA ILE A 76 -4.27 -3.95 -4.79
C ILE A 76 -2.84 -3.53 -4.39
N PRO A 77 -2.48 -2.25 -4.53
CA PRO A 77 -1.16 -1.80 -4.09
C PRO A 77 -1.01 -1.92 -2.59
N VAL A 78 0.17 -2.38 -2.17
CA VAL A 78 0.49 -2.60 -0.75
C VAL A 78 1.70 -1.75 -0.38
N ILE A 79 1.52 -0.89 0.64
CA ILE A 79 2.61 -0.17 1.27
C ILE A 79 2.95 -0.91 2.56
N VAL A 80 4.18 -1.38 2.67
CA VAL A 80 4.67 -1.98 3.91
C VAL A 80 5.15 -0.87 4.84
N LEU A 81 4.64 -0.86 6.07
CA LEU A 81 4.91 0.18 7.07
C LEU A 81 5.43 -0.49 8.32
N THR A 82 6.77 -0.51 8.53
CA THR A 82 7.38 -1.38 9.51
C THR A 82 8.61 -0.80 10.19
N ALA A 83 8.89 -1.31 11.40
CA ALA A 83 10.11 -0.99 12.14
C ALA A 83 11.34 -1.74 11.61
N ARG A 84 11.17 -2.72 10.72
CA ARG A 84 12.31 -3.42 10.13
C ARG A 84 13.04 -2.50 9.16
N ILE A 85 14.33 -2.27 9.42
CA ILE A 85 15.14 -1.35 8.63
C ILE A 85 16.22 -2.06 7.79
N ASP A 86 16.29 -3.37 7.88
CA ASP A 86 17.30 -4.16 7.16
C ASP A 86 16.97 -4.25 5.67
N ALA A 87 18.00 -4.14 4.84
CA ALA A 87 17.85 -4.17 3.39
C ALA A 87 17.27 -5.50 2.88
N GLU A 88 17.50 -6.59 3.60
CA GLU A 88 16.99 -7.91 3.24
C GLU A 88 15.45 -7.94 3.31
N SER A 89 14.86 -7.42 4.40
CA SER A 89 13.41 -7.35 4.54
C SER A 89 12.78 -6.49 3.45
N GLU A 90 13.40 -5.35 3.15
CA GLU A 90 12.92 -4.47 2.08
C GLU A 90 12.94 -5.16 0.72
N ARG A 91 14.07 -5.79 0.35
CA ARG A 91 14.18 -6.52 -0.91
C ARG A 91 13.16 -7.64 -1.00
N ARG A 92 12.99 -8.38 0.09
CA ARG A 92 12.06 -9.49 0.15
C ARG A 92 10.62 -9.04 -0.07
N CYS A 93 10.23 -7.91 0.53
CA CYS A 93 8.90 -7.34 0.34
C CYS A 93 8.69 -6.86 -1.08
N MET A 94 9.65 -6.14 -1.64
CA MET A 94 9.54 -5.62 -2.99
C MET A 94 9.50 -6.76 -4.01
N ALA A 95 10.30 -7.80 -3.81
CA ALA A 95 10.28 -8.99 -4.67
C ALA A 95 8.95 -9.75 -4.57
N ALA A 96 8.29 -9.71 -3.41
CA ALA A 96 7.00 -10.35 -3.20
C ALA A 96 5.82 -9.53 -3.74
N GLY A 97 6.07 -8.33 -4.25
CA GLY A 97 5.05 -7.51 -4.88
C GLY A 97 4.57 -6.29 -4.11
N ALA A 98 5.25 -5.92 -3.01
CA ALA A 98 4.94 -4.66 -2.34
C ALA A 98 5.21 -3.48 -3.28
N THR A 99 4.36 -2.46 -3.17
CA THR A 99 4.50 -1.27 -4.01
C THR A 99 5.48 -0.27 -3.40
N ASP A 100 5.48 -0.17 -2.07
CA ASP A 100 6.38 0.73 -1.35
C ASP A 100 6.73 0.17 0.02
N TYR A 101 7.77 0.71 0.62
CA TYR A 101 8.27 0.27 1.92
C TYR A 101 8.65 1.50 2.74
N ILE A 102 7.92 1.76 3.82
CA ILE A 102 8.14 2.91 4.70
C ILE A 102 8.66 2.42 6.05
N LYS A 103 9.82 2.93 6.44
CA LYS A 103 10.47 2.54 7.69
C LYS A 103 9.99 3.40 8.85
N LYS A 104 9.65 2.79 9.97
CA LYS A 104 9.34 3.50 11.21
C LYS A 104 10.66 3.94 11.87
N PRO A 105 10.73 5.12 12.53
CA PRO A 105 9.65 6.11 12.63
C PRO A 105 9.49 6.91 11.33
N TRP A 106 8.24 7.18 10.96
CA TRP A 106 7.91 7.98 9.78
C TRP A 106 7.21 9.26 10.22
N GLY A 107 7.36 10.32 9.42
CA GLY A 107 6.61 11.54 9.65
C GLY A 107 5.21 11.46 9.08
N PRO A 108 4.23 12.18 9.65
CA PRO A 108 2.87 12.21 9.11
C PRO A 108 2.83 12.60 7.63
N ALA A 109 3.62 13.58 7.24
CA ALA A 109 3.69 14.04 5.86
C ALA A 109 4.20 12.96 4.90
N GLU A 110 5.17 12.14 5.33
CA GLU A 110 5.69 11.05 4.51
C GLU A 110 4.62 10.02 4.20
N LEU A 111 3.88 9.58 5.20
CA LEU A 111 2.80 8.61 5.01
C LEU A 111 1.73 9.17 4.07
N GLN A 112 1.27 10.39 4.34
CA GLN A 112 0.24 11.04 3.54
C GLN A 112 0.67 11.20 2.09
N GLU A 113 1.91 11.61 1.86
CA GLU A 113 2.47 11.79 0.53
C GLU A 113 2.56 10.47 -0.24
N ARG A 114 3.05 9.40 0.41
CA ARG A 114 3.19 8.10 -0.23
C ARG A 114 1.85 7.51 -0.64
N VAL A 115 0.84 7.64 0.22
CA VAL A 115 -0.52 7.21 -0.09
C VAL A 115 -1.09 8.03 -1.24
N ALA A 116 -0.92 9.35 -1.21
CA ALA A 116 -1.43 10.24 -2.25
C ALA A 116 -0.82 9.93 -3.62
N ILE A 117 0.45 9.59 -3.68
CA ILE A 117 1.12 9.18 -4.92
C ILE A 117 0.44 7.96 -5.52
N LEU A 118 0.12 6.94 -4.70
CA LEU A 118 -0.54 5.74 -5.21
C LEU A 118 -1.98 6.00 -5.63
N VAL A 119 -2.70 6.86 -4.93
CA VAL A 119 -4.05 7.28 -5.34
C VAL A 119 -4.00 7.97 -6.69
N GLY A 120 -3.06 8.90 -6.88
CA GLY A 120 -2.87 9.59 -8.15
C GLY A 120 -2.51 8.64 -9.29
N ALA A 121 -1.64 7.66 -9.05
CA ALA A 121 -1.27 6.67 -10.04
C ALA A 121 -2.48 5.85 -10.49
N LYS A 122 -3.34 5.44 -9.56
CA LYS A 122 -4.55 4.69 -9.86
C LYS A 122 -5.55 5.51 -10.67
N GLU A 123 -5.68 6.78 -10.39
CA GLU A 123 -6.53 7.67 -11.15
C GLU A 123 -6.04 7.83 -12.58
N LEU A 124 -4.73 7.96 -12.78
CA LEU A 124 -4.13 8.02 -14.10
C LEU A 124 -4.36 6.74 -14.90
N GLU A 125 -4.27 5.58 -14.26
CA GLU A 125 -4.59 4.31 -14.91
C GLU A 125 -6.04 4.28 -15.41
N ARG A 126 -6.97 4.79 -14.62
CA ARG A 126 -8.38 4.88 -15.03
C ARG A 126 -8.58 5.82 -16.22
N GLU A 127 -7.73 6.84 -16.36
CA GLU A 127 -7.76 7.77 -17.47
C GLU A 127 -7.03 7.25 -18.70
N GLY A 128 -6.49 6.03 -18.65
CA GLY A 128 -5.84 5.40 -19.78
C GLY A 128 -4.32 5.46 -19.79
N TYR A 129 -3.70 5.88 -18.68
CA TYR A 129 -2.26 5.81 -18.52
C TYR A 129 -1.87 4.46 -17.94
N VAL A 130 -0.67 3.98 -18.32
CA VAL A 130 -0.12 2.73 -17.81
C VAL A 130 1.05 3.06 -16.90
N THR A 131 1.04 2.53 -15.67
CA THR A 131 2.18 2.68 -14.76
C THR A 131 3.15 1.55 -14.98
N GLN A 132 4.44 1.88 -15.04
CA GLN A 132 5.50 0.88 -15.03
C GLN A 132 5.72 0.43 -13.58
N LYS A 133 6.29 -0.75 -13.40
CA LYS A 133 6.64 -1.27 -12.10
C LYS A 133 7.86 -0.50 -11.59
N ALA A 134 7.60 0.61 -10.93
CA ALA A 134 8.58 1.62 -10.59
C ALA A 134 8.57 1.96 -9.11
N LYS A 135 9.54 2.75 -8.69
CA LYS A 135 9.55 3.33 -7.35
C LYS A 135 8.41 4.32 -7.23
N PRO A 136 7.71 4.36 -6.09
CA PRO A 136 6.44 5.09 -5.97
C PRO A 136 6.48 6.59 -6.25
N HIS A 137 7.60 7.24 -6.03
CA HIS A 137 7.72 8.69 -6.23
C HIS A 137 8.18 9.10 -7.63
N ILE A 138 8.17 8.18 -8.59
CA ILE A 138 8.64 8.44 -9.96
C ILE A 138 7.46 8.53 -10.91
N PHE A 139 6.97 9.74 -11.14
CA PHE A 139 5.88 9.98 -12.09
C PHE A 139 6.31 9.81 -13.55
N GLY A 140 7.61 9.92 -13.84
CA GLY A 140 8.12 9.78 -15.18
C GLY A 140 7.94 8.39 -15.79
N ASP A 141 7.55 7.42 -14.97
CA ASP A 141 7.31 6.03 -15.45
C ASP A 141 5.89 5.81 -15.96
N MET A 142 5.08 6.85 -16.05
CA MET A 142 3.72 6.75 -16.57
C MET A 142 3.69 7.06 -18.05
N VAL A 143 3.03 6.19 -18.83
CA VAL A 143 2.88 6.38 -20.26
C VAL A 143 1.42 6.16 -20.67
N LYS A 144 1.02 6.82 -21.76
CA LYS A 144 -0.30 6.59 -22.34
C LYS A 144 -0.36 5.22 -23.05
N PRO A 145 -1.55 4.64 -23.21
CA PRO A 145 -1.71 3.38 -23.93
C PRO A 145 -1.13 3.38 -25.35
N SER A 146 -1.01 4.55 -25.96
CA SER A 146 -0.41 4.73 -27.28
C SER A 146 1.11 4.57 -27.28
N GLY A 147 1.73 4.40 -26.11
CA GLY A 147 3.19 4.34 -25.98
C GLY A 147 3.87 5.72 -25.92
N LEU A 148 3.10 6.78 -25.97
CA LEU A 148 3.65 8.13 -25.85
C LEU A 148 3.85 8.49 -24.39
N PHE A 149 5.07 8.92 -24.06
CA PHE A 149 5.37 9.41 -22.74
C PHE A 149 4.82 10.82 -22.57
N GLU A 150 4.13 11.06 -21.46
CA GLU A 150 3.71 12.39 -21.06
C GLU A 150 4.20 12.68 -19.65
N PRO A 151 4.86 13.83 -19.43
CA PRO A 151 5.26 14.21 -18.08
C PRO A 151 4.02 14.51 -17.25
N PRO A 152 4.09 14.28 -15.91
CA PRO A 152 2.98 14.63 -15.03
C PRO A 152 2.79 16.14 -15.00
N PRO A 153 1.56 16.59 -14.78
CA PRO A 153 1.25 18.02 -14.67
C PRO A 153 1.93 18.66 -13.46
#